data_28e7b3e895a09153718e442d9c814bce
#
_entry.id   28e7b3e895a09153718e442d9c814bce
#
_cell.length_a   1.000
_cell.length_b   1.000
_cell.length_c   1.000
_cell.angle_alpha   90.00
_cell.angle_beta   90.00
_cell.angle_gamma   90.00
#
_symmetry.space_group_name_H-M   'P 1'
#
loop_
_entity.id
_entity.type
_entity.pdbx_description
1 polymer ?
#
loop_
_entity_poly.entity_id
_entity_poly.type
_entity_poly.pdbx_seq_one_letter_code
_entity_poly.pdbx_strand_id
1 'polypeptide(L)'
;MGKVIRFGSVSRTDGEEGYKKYANYHAAPFEGVNEMIKACNLQNYSIYYHDGLLFSYYEYTGDDYEADMAKMAADPTTQEWWAAVVPCMKPFTEDGSWVDMKEVYHLD
;
A
#
# COMPACT_ATOMS: atom_id res chain seq x y z
N MET A 1 -0.66 -13.66 -22.13
CA MET A 1 -1.42 -13.58 -20.88
C MET A 1 -0.48 -13.28 -19.73
N GLY A 2 -0.73 -12.19 -19.04
CA GLY A 2 0.11 -11.80 -17.93
C GLY A 2 -0.11 -12.70 -16.72
N LYS A 3 0.93 -12.89 -15.95
CA LYS A 3 0.82 -13.53 -14.65
C LYS A 3 0.27 -12.52 -13.65
N VAL A 4 -0.49 -13.00 -12.68
CA VAL A 4 -0.89 -12.20 -11.53
C VAL A 4 -0.01 -12.62 -10.36
N ILE A 5 0.69 -11.65 -9.79
CA ILE A 5 1.50 -11.88 -8.60
C ILE A 5 0.78 -11.23 -7.42
N ARG A 6 0.54 -12.00 -6.36
CA ARG A 6 -0.16 -11.52 -5.17
C ARG A 6 0.86 -11.11 -4.11
N PHE A 7 0.62 -9.95 -3.52
CA PHE A 7 1.46 -9.42 -2.44
C PHE A 7 0.61 -9.16 -1.21
N GLY A 8 1.09 -9.65 -0.07
CA GLY A 8 0.50 -9.31 1.22
C GLY A 8 1.57 -8.69 2.10
N SER A 9 1.20 -7.67 2.85
CA SER A 9 2.14 -7.02 3.75
C SER A 9 1.44 -6.50 5.00
N VAL A 10 2.22 -6.22 6.04
CA VAL A 10 1.71 -5.77 7.33
C VAL A 10 2.51 -4.57 7.82
N SER A 11 1.80 -3.63 8.44
CA SER A 11 2.37 -2.51 9.14
C SER A 11 1.45 -2.18 10.33
N ARG A 12 1.62 -1.02 10.93
CA ARG A 12 0.75 -0.63 12.06
C ARG A 12 0.54 0.88 12.09
N THR A 13 -0.55 1.29 12.74
CA THR A 13 -0.85 2.70 12.95
C THR A 13 -0.16 3.22 14.21
N ASP A 14 0.00 4.53 14.29
CA ASP A 14 0.50 5.19 15.50
C ASP A 14 -0.66 5.42 16.46
N GLY A 15 -1.08 4.35 17.13
CA GLY A 15 -2.18 4.38 18.07
C GLY A 15 -3.53 4.64 17.42
N GLU A 16 -4.54 4.92 18.26
CA GLU A 16 -5.90 5.17 17.81
C GLU A 16 -6.00 6.45 16.98
N GLU A 17 -5.28 7.50 17.38
CA GLU A 17 -5.31 8.76 16.63
C GLU A 17 -4.69 8.59 15.24
N GLY A 18 -3.60 7.83 15.15
CA GLY A 18 -2.98 7.52 13.86
C GLY A 18 -3.93 6.75 12.97
N TYR A 19 -4.65 5.78 13.53
CA TYR A 19 -5.64 5.03 12.78
C TYR A 19 -6.74 5.93 12.22
N LYS A 20 -7.28 6.81 13.05
CA LYS A 20 -8.38 7.70 12.60
C LYS A 20 -7.94 8.57 11.43
N LYS A 21 -6.74 9.15 11.52
CA LYS A 21 -6.21 9.98 10.43
C LYS A 21 -5.96 9.15 9.18
N TYR A 22 -5.36 7.98 9.33
CA TYR A 22 -5.10 7.06 8.23
C TYR A 22 -6.38 6.68 7.50
N ALA A 23 -7.41 6.31 8.25
CA ALA A 23 -8.71 5.94 7.69
C ALA A 23 -9.38 7.12 6.97
N ASN A 24 -9.28 8.32 7.54
CA ASN A 24 -9.85 9.51 6.91
C ASN A 24 -9.19 9.82 5.57
N TYR A 25 -7.87 9.71 5.49
CA TYR A 25 -7.16 9.91 4.21
C TYR A 25 -7.61 8.89 3.17
N HIS A 26 -7.77 7.63 3.58
CA HIS A 26 -8.15 6.56 2.66
C HIS A 26 -9.62 6.60 2.24
N ALA A 27 -10.47 7.28 3.01
CA ALA A 27 -11.86 7.49 2.61
C ALA A 27 -11.96 8.45 1.42
N ALA A 28 -10.97 9.33 1.25
CA ALA A 28 -10.92 10.29 0.15
C ALA A 28 -9.46 10.51 -0.25
N PRO A 29 -8.88 9.58 -1.01
CA PRO A 29 -7.48 9.72 -1.44
C PRO A 29 -7.26 10.95 -2.30
N PHE A 30 -6.04 11.47 -2.30
CA PHE A 30 -5.69 12.60 -3.15
C PHE A 30 -5.96 12.25 -4.61
N GLU A 31 -6.43 13.23 -5.38
CA GLU A 31 -6.69 13.06 -6.79
C GLU A 31 -5.41 12.62 -7.50
N GLY A 32 -5.51 11.57 -8.31
CA GLY A 32 -4.39 11.01 -9.05
C GLY A 32 -3.71 9.82 -8.37
N VAL A 33 -3.92 9.59 -7.07
CA VAL A 33 -3.29 8.48 -6.36
C VAL A 33 -3.75 7.13 -6.90
N ASN A 34 -5.07 6.94 -7.01
CA ASN A 34 -5.62 5.67 -7.50
C ASN A 34 -5.25 5.43 -8.96
N GLU A 35 -5.24 6.48 -9.77
CA GLU A 35 -4.86 6.39 -11.17
C GLU A 35 -3.41 5.97 -11.33
N MET A 36 -2.51 6.49 -10.49
CA MET A 36 -1.11 6.10 -10.53
C MET A 36 -0.91 4.64 -10.10
N ILE A 37 -1.65 4.19 -9.08
CA ILE A 37 -1.60 2.80 -8.64
C ILE A 37 -1.97 1.87 -9.81
N LYS A 38 -3.06 2.19 -10.52
CA LYS A 38 -3.48 1.41 -11.68
C LYS A 38 -2.49 1.51 -12.84
N ALA A 39 -1.93 2.69 -13.07
CA ALA A 39 -0.92 2.89 -14.12
C ALA A 39 0.35 2.09 -13.86
N CYS A 40 0.62 1.73 -12.61
CA CYS A 40 1.75 0.89 -12.23
C CYS A 40 1.38 -0.60 -12.17
N ASN A 41 0.24 -0.97 -12.75
CA ASN A 41 -0.21 -2.35 -12.92
C ASN A 41 -0.59 -3.05 -11.61
N LEU A 42 -1.04 -2.29 -10.63
CA LEU A 42 -1.62 -2.84 -9.41
C LEU A 42 -3.15 -2.86 -9.52
N GLN A 43 -3.74 -3.93 -9.01
CA GLN A 43 -5.20 -4.10 -8.98
C GLN A 43 -5.62 -4.83 -7.72
N ASN A 44 -6.91 -4.84 -7.44
CA ASN A 44 -7.49 -5.52 -6.28
C ASN A 44 -6.74 -5.20 -5.00
N TYR A 45 -6.45 -3.92 -4.82
CA TYR A 45 -5.68 -3.42 -3.69
C TYR A 45 -6.63 -3.16 -2.53
N SER A 46 -6.39 -3.84 -1.41
CA SER A 46 -7.19 -3.68 -0.20
C SER A 46 -6.28 -3.51 1.02
N ILE A 47 -6.74 -2.72 1.97
CA ILE A 47 -6.04 -2.56 3.24
C ILE A 47 -7.06 -2.84 4.34
N TYR A 48 -6.70 -3.73 5.27
CA TYR A 48 -7.53 -4.11 6.41
C TYR A 48 -6.88 -3.65 7.69
N TYR A 49 -7.69 -3.32 8.67
CA TYR A 49 -7.22 -2.87 9.98
C TYR A 49 -7.76 -3.79 11.07
N HIS A 50 -6.89 -4.17 12.02
CA HIS A 50 -7.29 -4.88 13.22
C HIS A 50 -6.30 -4.58 14.34
N ASP A 51 -6.81 -4.02 15.45
CA ASP A 51 -6.05 -3.83 16.69
C ASP A 51 -4.67 -3.21 16.49
N GLY A 52 -4.64 -2.07 15.82
CA GLY A 52 -3.40 -1.35 15.55
C GLY A 52 -2.63 -1.85 14.33
N LEU A 53 -3.03 -2.97 13.74
CA LEU A 53 -2.33 -3.56 12.60
C LEU A 53 -3.03 -3.24 11.29
N LEU A 54 -2.24 -2.99 10.28
CA LEU A 54 -2.70 -2.79 8.91
C LEU A 54 -2.21 -3.95 8.06
N PHE A 55 -3.13 -4.58 7.35
CA PHE A 55 -2.82 -5.69 6.43
C PHE A 55 -3.18 -5.24 5.03
N SER A 56 -2.24 -5.29 4.12
CA SER A 56 -2.50 -4.95 2.73
C SER A 56 -2.44 -6.18 1.84
N TYR A 57 -3.25 -6.13 0.79
CA TYR A 57 -3.23 -7.11 -0.28
C TYR A 57 -3.34 -6.38 -1.60
N TYR A 58 -2.52 -6.73 -2.57
CA TYR A 58 -2.71 -6.26 -3.94
C TYR A 58 -2.17 -7.27 -4.93
N GLU A 59 -2.59 -7.12 -6.16
CA GLU A 59 -2.15 -7.96 -7.27
C GLU A 59 -1.37 -7.12 -8.26
N TYR A 60 -0.28 -7.68 -8.76
CA TYR A 60 0.53 -7.04 -9.76
C TYR A 60 0.40 -7.79 -11.09
N THR A 61 0.12 -7.06 -12.16
CA THR A 61 -0.14 -7.62 -13.49
C THR A 61 0.86 -7.17 -14.55
N GLY A 62 1.89 -6.43 -14.16
CA GLY A 62 2.91 -5.93 -15.09
C GLY A 62 4.04 -6.91 -15.33
N ASP A 63 5.04 -6.46 -16.07
CA ASP A 63 6.18 -7.28 -16.46
C ASP A 63 7.46 -6.93 -15.72
N ASP A 64 7.50 -5.78 -15.05
CA ASP A 64 8.71 -5.31 -14.34
C ASP A 64 8.28 -4.56 -13.09
N TYR A 65 8.16 -5.30 -11.99
CA TYR A 65 7.69 -4.76 -10.72
C TYR A 65 8.58 -3.62 -10.22
N GLU A 66 9.89 -3.79 -10.29
CA GLU A 66 10.82 -2.76 -9.80
C GLU A 66 10.68 -1.46 -10.59
N ALA A 67 10.55 -1.54 -11.91
CA ALA A 67 10.37 -0.37 -12.76
C ALA A 67 9.04 0.33 -12.46
N ASP A 68 7.96 -0.45 -12.27
CA ASP A 68 6.66 0.13 -11.97
C ASP A 68 6.64 0.76 -10.59
N MET A 69 7.31 0.18 -9.59
CA MET A 69 7.40 0.78 -8.27
C MET A 69 8.25 2.05 -8.29
N ALA A 70 9.32 2.08 -9.10
CA ALA A 70 10.13 3.29 -9.27
C ALA A 70 9.32 4.41 -9.93
N LYS A 71 8.49 4.07 -10.90
CA LYS A 71 7.57 5.02 -11.54
C LYS A 71 6.60 5.62 -10.52
N MET A 72 6.03 4.79 -9.65
CA MET A 72 5.13 5.26 -8.60
C MET A 72 5.86 6.19 -7.63
N ALA A 73 7.06 5.79 -7.20
CA ALA A 73 7.85 6.59 -6.26
C ALA A 73 8.29 7.93 -6.82
N ALA A 74 8.39 8.05 -8.13
CA ALA A 74 8.76 9.30 -8.80
C ALA A 74 7.58 10.25 -9.01
N ASP A 75 6.35 9.78 -8.78
CA ASP A 75 5.16 10.60 -8.99
C ASP A 75 4.96 11.61 -7.87
N PRO A 76 4.91 12.93 -8.18
CA PRO A 76 4.78 13.96 -7.14
C PRO A 76 3.53 13.82 -6.28
N THR A 77 2.40 13.44 -6.87
CA THR A 77 1.15 13.26 -6.11
C THR A 77 1.27 12.10 -5.14
N THR A 78 1.88 11.00 -5.56
CA THR A 78 2.13 9.86 -4.69
C THR A 78 3.06 10.23 -3.54
N GLN A 79 4.09 11.03 -3.82
CA GLN A 79 5.00 11.50 -2.78
C GLN A 79 4.29 12.36 -1.74
N GLU A 80 3.40 13.25 -2.18
CA GLU A 80 2.57 14.05 -1.27
C GLU A 80 1.65 13.17 -0.43
N TRP A 81 1.07 12.16 -1.06
CA TRP A 81 0.21 11.20 -0.37
C TRP A 81 0.97 10.45 0.71
N TRP A 82 2.14 9.94 0.38
CA TRP A 82 2.98 9.25 1.37
C TRP A 82 3.40 10.18 2.51
N ALA A 83 3.74 11.42 2.20
CA ALA A 83 4.09 12.41 3.23
C ALA A 83 2.94 12.68 4.19
N ALA A 84 1.69 12.56 3.72
CA ALA A 84 0.51 12.74 4.56
C ALA A 84 0.19 11.49 5.40
N VAL A 85 0.31 10.29 4.83
CA VAL A 85 -0.15 9.07 5.51
C VAL A 85 0.93 8.42 6.37
N VAL A 86 2.20 8.54 6.02
CA VAL A 86 3.28 7.91 6.79
C VAL A 86 3.32 8.40 8.25
N PRO A 87 3.11 9.70 8.56
CA PRO A 87 3.06 10.14 9.95
C PRO A 87 1.94 9.53 10.79
N CYS A 88 0.92 8.96 10.14
CA CYS A 88 -0.17 8.26 10.83
C CYS A 88 0.22 6.86 11.27
N MET A 89 1.41 6.39 10.90
CA MET A 89 1.84 5.02 11.07
C MET A 89 3.00 4.92 12.05
N LYS A 90 3.16 3.72 12.61
CA LYS A 90 4.32 3.35 13.42
C LYS A 90 4.89 2.06 12.81
N PRO A 91 5.64 2.15 11.71
CA PRO A 91 6.12 0.97 10.99
C PRO A 91 6.98 0.05 11.83
N PHE A 92 7.04 -1.23 11.43
CA PHE A 92 7.91 -2.20 12.09
C PHE A 92 9.38 -2.07 11.68
N THR A 93 9.64 -1.35 10.59
CA THR A 93 10.97 -1.21 10.00
C THR A 93 11.49 0.21 10.17
N GLU A 94 12.82 0.37 10.14
CA GLU A 94 13.44 1.70 10.28
C GLU A 94 13.17 2.61 9.09
N ASP A 95 13.09 2.05 7.89
CA ASP A 95 12.88 2.83 6.67
C ASP A 95 11.40 3.11 6.38
N GLY A 96 10.50 2.65 7.24
CA GLY A 96 9.06 2.88 7.08
C GLY A 96 8.37 1.89 6.15
N SER A 97 9.09 0.94 5.57
CA SER A 97 8.49 -0.05 4.68
C SER A 97 7.58 -1.02 5.43
N TRP A 98 6.63 -1.57 4.70
CA TRP A 98 5.77 -2.63 5.22
C TRP A 98 6.54 -3.95 5.21
N VAL A 99 6.18 -4.84 6.13
CA VAL A 99 6.80 -6.18 6.20
C VAL A 99 6.04 -7.12 5.27
N ASP A 100 6.76 -7.76 4.36
CA ASP A 100 6.14 -8.73 3.45
C ASP A 100 5.66 -9.95 4.23
N MET A 101 4.44 -10.40 3.92
CA MET A 101 3.86 -11.60 4.51
C MET A 101 3.98 -12.75 3.51
N LYS A 102 4.28 -13.92 4.03
CA LYS A 102 4.38 -15.11 3.21
C LYS A 102 2.99 -15.67 2.94
N GLU A 103 2.65 -15.89 1.66
CA GLU A 103 1.42 -16.57 1.31
C GLU A 103 1.57 -18.06 1.67
N VAL A 104 0.66 -18.56 2.49
CA VAL A 104 0.71 -19.96 2.93
C VAL A 104 -0.42 -20.78 2.31
N TYR A 105 -1.39 -20.17 1.68
CA TYR A 105 -2.49 -20.85 1.01
C TYR A 105 -3.17 -19.92 0.02
N HIS A 106 -3.55 -20.44 -1.12
CA HIS A 106 -4.35 -19.72 -2.10
C HIS A 106 -5.20 -20.70 -2.90
N LEU A 107 -6.45 -20.33 -3.13
CA LEU A 107 -7.38 -21.05 -3.99
C LEU A 107 -8.00 -20.08 -4.97
N ASP A 108 -7.88 -20.35 -6.26
CA ASP A 108 -8.54 -19.53 -7.30
C ASP A 108 -10.06 -19.73 -7.27
#